data_ee473ad6366ccd50f282c59678d32785
#
_entry.id   ee473ad6366ccd50f282c59678d32785
#
_cell.length_a   1.000
_cell.length_b   1.000
_cell.length_c   1.000
_cell.angle_alpha   90.00
_cell.angle_beta   90.00
_cell.angle_gamma   90.00
#
_symmetry.space_group_name_H-M   'P 1'
#
loop_
_entity.id
_entity.type
_entity.pdbx_description
1 polymer ?
#
loop_
_entity_poly.entity_id
_entity_poly.type
_entity_poly.pdbx_seq_one_letter_code
_entity_poly.pdbx_strand_id
1 'polypeptide(L)'
;MKRLLGYLKEHLCVTILAPLFKMLEASFELFVPLVVASMIDVGIGHHDIGYLWKMGGLLILLGIIGFSFSITAQYFAARSAVYTGKSMRSDLFAHMNRFSYQEIDQVGTSTLINRMSNDINQVQNGVNMFLRLFLRSPFVVFGAMFMAFTVDHKAAVSFVFTITALAVVVGLILWITMPMYKKVQKQVDGVLKSTR
;
A
#
# COMPACT_ATOMS: atom_id res chain seq x y z
N MET A 1 -1.52 10.24 -15.29
CA MET A 1 -0.35 9.95 -14.45
C MET A 1 0.53 11.18 -14.19
N LYS A 2 1.05 11.90 -15.24
CA LYS A 2 1.95 13.07 -15.04
C LYS A 2 1.34 14.17 -14.16
N ARG A 3 0.05 14.49 -14.30
CA ARG A 3 -0.65 15.50 -13.48
C ARG A 3 -0.78 15.10 -12.02
N LEU A 4 -1.05 13.82 -11.74
CA LEU A 4 -1.14 13.30 -10.37
C LEU A 4 0.21 13.42 -9.62
N LEU A 5 1.31 13.14 -10.32
CA LEU A 5 2.66 13.36 -9.81
C LEU A 5 2.95 14.85 -9.52
N GLY A 6 2.31 15.77 -10.25
CA GLY A 6 2.37 17.21 -9.97
C GLY A 6 1.81 17.54 -8.59
N TYR A 7 0.60 17.07 -8.27
CA TYR A 7 -0.03 17.29 -6.97
C TYR A 7 0.74 16.66 -5.80
N LEU A 8 1.34 15.49 -6.01
CA LEU A 8 2.20 14.85 -5.01
C LEU A 8 3.49 15.64 -4.77
N LYS A 9 4.00 16.34 -5.80
CA LYS A 9 5.19 17.18 -5.69
C LYS A 9 4.98 18.45 -4.84
N GLU A 10 3.77 18.98 -4.76
CA GLU A 10 3.46 20.14 -3.91
C GLU A 10 3.68 19.85 -2.43
N HIS A 11 3.59 18.57 -2.03
CA HIS A 11 3.72 18.12 -0.64
C HIS A 11 4.76 16.99 -0.49
N LEU A 12 5.93 17.14 -1.13
CA LEU A 12 6.98 16.10 -1.20
C LEU A 12 7.38 15.56 0.16
N CYS A 13 7.57 16.41 1.16
CA CYS A 13 7.98 15.97 2.50
C CYS A 13 7.01 14.93 3.09
N VAL A 14 5.70 15.22 3.03
CA VAL A 14 4.67 14.33 3.57
C VAL A 14 4.55 13.06 2.73
N THR A 15 4.70 13.18 1.41
CA THR A 15 4.60 12.07 0.46
C THR A 15 5.77 11.09 0.58
N ILE A 16 6.99 11.58 0.89
CA ILE A 16 8.19 10.75 1.05
C ILE A 16 8.26 10.14 2.45
N LEU A 17 7.82 10.87 3.48
CA LEU A 17 7.82 10.38 4.86
C LEU A 17 6.94 9.13 5.04
N ALA A 18 5.79 9.06 4.36
CA ALA A 18 4.89 7.91 4.46
C ALA A 18 5.57 6.58 4.09
N PRO A 19 6.14 6.40 2.88
CA PRO A 19 6.84 5.17 2.52
C PRO A 19 8.12 4.96 3.33
N LEU A 20 8.82 6.02 3.74
CA LEU A 20 10.03 5.90 4.55
C LEU A 20 9.73 5.27 5.91
N PHE A 21 8.73 5.76 6.64
CA PHE A 21 8.31 5.16 7.90
C PHE A 21 7.74 3.74 7.70
N LYS A 22 7.11 3.48 6.55
CA LYS A 22 6.61 2.14 6.22
C LYS A 22 7.73 1.14 5.94
N MET A 23 8.84 1.59 5.36
CA MET A 23 10.04 0.77 5.18
C MET A 23 10.75 0.52 6.53
N LEU A 24 10.81 1.53 7.41
CA LEU A 24 11.35 1.34 8.76
C LEU A 24 10.54 0.31 9.56
N GLU A 25 9.21 0.41 9.56
CA GLU A 25 8.32 -0.59 10.16
C GLU A 25 8.64 -1.99 9.63
N ALA A 26 8.69 -2.15 8.30
CA ALA A 26 9.00 -3.43 7.67
C ALA A 26 10.39 -3.97 8.04
N SER A 27 11.39 -3.08 8.23
CA SER A 27 12.71 -3.48 8.71
C SER A 27 12.64 -4.11 10.11
N PHE A 28 11.89 -3.51 11.03
CA PHE A 28 11.71 -4.09 12.37
C PHE A 28 10.95 -5.41 12.34
N GLU A 29 9.94 -5.57 11.48
CA GLU A 29 9.24 -6.84 11.27
C GLU A 29 10.19 -7.96 10.81
N LEU A 30 11.18 -7.65 9.97
CA LEU A 30 12.16 -8.63 9.49
C LEU A 30 13.11 -9.12 10.59
N PHE A 31 13.33 -8.36 11.67
CA PHE A 31 14.15 -8.83 12.80
C PHE A 31 13.40 -9.80 13.72
N VAL A 32 12.08 -9.80 13.73
CA VAL A 32 11.28 -10.66 14.62
C VAL A 32 11.60 -12.15 14.44
N PRO A 33 11.63 -12.72 13.22
CA PRO A 33 12.00 -14.13 13.03
C PRO A 33 13.40 -14.48 13.54
N LEU A 34 14.38 -13.57 13.44
CA LEU A 34 15.74 -13.81 13.93
C LEU A 34 15.78 -13.88 15.46
N VAL A 35 15.05 -13.00 16.15
CA VAL A 35 14.94 -13.04 17.60
C VAL A 35 14.24 -14.33 18.05
N VAL A 36 13.19 -14.76 17.34
CA VAL A 36 12.48 -16.01 17.63
C VAL A 36 13.40 -17.23 17.41
N ALA A 37 14.16 -17.27 16.31
CA ALA A 37 15.15 -18.33 16.07
C ALA A 37 16.17 -18.41 17.20
N SER A 38 16.72 -17.26 17.63
CA SER A 38 17.66 -17.18 18.75
C SER A 38 17.04 -17.65 20.08
N MET A 39 15.73 -17.37 20.30
CA MET A 39 15.01 -17.88 21.48
C MET A 39 14.90 -19.40 21.46
N ILE A 40 14.68 -20.00 20.29
CA ILE A 40 14.55 -21.44 20.14
C ILE A 40 15.93 -22.11 20.30
N ASP A 41 16.94 -21.65 19.57
CA ASP A 41 18.24 -22.29 19.49
C ASP A 41 19.02 -22.15 20.81
N VAL A 42 19.03 -20.96 21.40
CA VAL A 42 19.80 -20.70 22.62
C VAL A 42 18.95 -20.82 23.88
N GLY A 43 17.78 -20.18 23.90
CA GLY A 43 16.94 -20.13 25.10
C GLY A 43 16.35 -21.48 25.46
N ILE A 44 15.70 -22.16 24.50
CA ILE A 44 15.08 -23.47 24.72
C ILE A 44 16.15 -24.56 24.69
N GLY A 45 17.09 -24.51 23.72
CA GLY A 45 18.14 -25.52 23.57
C GLY A 45 19.04 -25.68 24.80
N HIS A 46 19.31 -24.59 25.53
CA HIS A 46 20.12 -24.60 26.75
C HIS A 46 19.32 -24.47 28.05
N HIS A 47 17.97 -24.51 27.99
CA HIS A 47 17.07 -24.31 29.13
C HIS A 47 17.32 -23.00 29.90
N ASP A 48 17.80 -21.93 29.23
CA ASP A 48 18.06 -20.63 29.84
C ASP A 48 16.81 -19.74 29.88
N ILE A 49 16.09 -19.81 30.99
CA ILE A 49 14.87 -19.02 31.22
C ILE A 49 15.20 -17.51 31.26
N GLY A 50 16.37 -17.13 31.76
CA GLY A 50 16.79 -15.73 31.82
C GLY A 50 16.99 -15.13 30.43
N TYR A 51 17.56 -15.90 29.51
CA TYR A 51 17.70 -15.52 28.11
C TYR A 51 16.32 -15.38 27.39
N LEU A 52 15.39 -16.30 27.68
CA LEU A 52 14.02 -16.23 27.12
C LEU A 52 13.29 -14.96 27.55
N TRP A 53 13.41 -14.56 28.82
CA TRP A 53 12.81 -13.30 29.31
C TRP A 53 13.42 -12.07 28.63
N LYS A 54 14.73 -12.03 28.43
CA LYS A 54 15.41 -10.92 27.74
C LYS A 54 14.96 -10.81 26.27
N MET A 55 14.92 -11.93 25.55
CA MET A 55 14.48 -11.95 24.16
C MET A 55 12.99 -11.67 24.02
N GLY A 56 12.16 -12.15 24.95
CA GLY A 56 10.75 -11.78 25.03
C GLY A 56 10.54 -10.26 25.24
N GLY A 57 11.32 -9.65 26.12
CA GLY A 57 11.35 -8.20 26.30
C GLY A 57 11.77 -7.45 25.02
N LEU A 58 12.75 -7.98 24.28
CA LEU A 58 13.19 -7.43 22.99
C LEU A 58 12.08 -7.50 21.95
N LEU A 59 11.32 -8.62 21.86
CA LEU A 59 10.18 -8.74 20.97
C LEU A 59 9.09 -7.72 21.27
N ILE A 60 8.77 -7.50 22.53
CA ILE A 60 7.81 -6.48 22.96
C ILE A 60 8.29 -5.09 22.55
N LEU A 61 9.56 -4.78 22.75
CA LEU A 61 10.17 -3.51 22.37
C LEU A 61 10.12 -3.29 20.84
N LEU A 62 10.49 -4.31 20.04
CA LEU A 62 10.38 -4.27 18.59
C LEU A 62 8.93 -4.06 18.13
N GLY A 63 7.98 -4.71 18.82
CA GLY A 63 6.55 -4.54 18.55
C GLY A 63 6.07 -3.10 18.81
N ILE A 64 6.46 -2.50 19.92
CA ILE A 64 6.11 -1.10 20.28
C ILE A 64 6.71 -0.12 19.28
N ILE A 65 7.97 -0.30 18.91
CA ILE A 65 8.66 0.55 17.93
C ILE A 65 8.00 0.40 16.56
N GLY A 66 7.79 -0.83 16.08
CA GLY A 66 7.12 -1.11 14.80
C GLY A 66 5.71 -0.52 14.74
N PHE A 67 4.93 -0.65 15.83
CA PHE A 67 3.61 -0.07 15.95
C PHE A 67 3.63 1.47 15.86
N SER A 68 4.59 2.12 16.51
CA SER A 68 4.77 3.58 16.46
C SER A 68 5.08 4.05 15.04
N PHE A 69 5.97 3.35 14.32
CA PHE A 69 6.27 3.65 12.92
C PHE A 69 5.08 3.37 12.00
N SER A 70 4.30 2.32 12.28
CA SER A 70 3.08 2.00 11.54
C SER A 70 2.05 3.13 11.60
N ILE A 71 1.74 3.62 12.80
CA ILE A 71 0.82 4.75 13.00
C ILE A 71 1.33 6.00 12.29
N THR A 72 2.62 6.31 12.44
CA THR A 72 3.24 7.47 11.81
C THR A 72 3.19 7.40 10.30
N ALA A 73 3.53 6.25 9.71
CA ALA A 73 3.43 6.00 8.27
C ALA A 73 2.00 6.18 7.75
N GLN A 74 1.02 5.63 8.49
CA GLN A 74 -0.39 5.71 8.13
C GLN A 74 -0.91 7.15 8.18
N TYR A 75 -0.51 7.92 9.19
CA TYR A 75 -0.83 9.34 9.30
C TYR A 75 -0.31 10.15 8.11
N PHE A 76 0.98 9.98 7.74
CA PHE A 76 1.56 10.69 6.60
C PHE A 76 0.96 10.27 5.27
N ALA A 77 0.66 8.97 5.07
CA ALA A 77 -0.01 8.47 3.87
C ALA A 77 -1.41 9.07 3.70
N ALA A 78 -2.20 9.08 4.77
CA ALA A 78 -3.53 9.67 4.78
C ALA A 78 -3.48 11.18 4.53
N ARG A 79 -2.56 11.88 5.18
CA ARG A 79 -2.37 13.34 5.02
C ARG A 79 -1.96 13.71 3.59
N SER A 80 -1.03 12.97 2.98
CA SER A 80 -0.63 13.16 1.57
C SER A 80 -1.80 12.94 0.61
N ALA A 81 -2.60 11.89 0.84
CA ALA A 81 -3.78 11.59 0.04
C ALA A 81 -4.84 12.70 0.15
N VAL A 82 -5.09 13.20 1.36
CA VAL A 82 -6.03 14.32 1.59
C VAL A 82 -5.56 15.60 0.91
N TYR A 83 -4.28 15.94 0.99
CA TYR A 83 -3.74 17.11 0.30
C TYR A 83 -3.88 16.99 -1.21
N THR A 84 -3.56 15.83 -1.78
CA THR A 84 -3.76 15.54 -3.21
C THR A 84 -5.23 15.73 -3.61
N GLY A 85 -6.17 15.17 -2.83
CA GLY A 85 -7.59 15.35 -3.07
C GLY A 85 -8.06 16.80 -2.95
N LYS A 86 -7.51 17.57 -2.01
CA LYS A 86 -7.79 18.99 -1.86
C LYS A 86 -7.34 19.79 -3.09
N SER A 87 -6.09 19.62 -3.53
CA SER A 87 -5.57 20.32 -4.71
C SER A 87 -6.37 19.96 -5.97
N MET A 88 -6.71 18.68 -6.15
CA MET A 88 -7.55 18.23 -7.27
C MET A 88 -8.94 18.85 -7.26
N ARG A 89 -9.59 18.97 -6.08
CA ARG A 89 -10.91 19.61 -5.95
C ARG A 89 -10.82 21.10 -6.27
N SER A 90 -9.78 21.77 -5.78
CA SER A 90 -9.56 23.19 -6.06
C SER A 90 -9.40 23.46 -7.55
N ASP A 91 -8.56 22.68 -8.24
CA ASP A 91 -8.32 22.83 -9.67
C ASP A 91 -9.57 22.49 -10.50
N LEU A 92 -10.28 21.42 -10.13
CA LEU A 92 -11.52 21.06 -10.80
C LEU A 92 -12.59 22.15 -10.64
N PHE A 93 -12.74 22.68 -9.43
CA PHE A 93 -13.69 23.76 -9.16
C PHE A 93 -13.33 25.02 -9.94
N ALA A 94 -12.05 25.41 -9.94
CA ALA A 94 -11.57 26.56 -10.71
C ALA A 94 -11.80 26.37 -12.24
N HIS A 95 -11.70 25.14 -12.72
CA HIS A 95 -11.99 24.81 -14.13
C HIS A 95 -13.48 24.88 -14.43
N MET A 96 -14.33 24.35 -13.55
CA MET A 96 -15.79 24.40 -13.68
C MET A 96 -16.33 25.84 -13.71
N ASN A 97 -15.74 26.74 -12.91
CA ASN A 97 -16.14 28.16 -12.91
C ASN A 97 -15.83 28.91 -14.22
N ARG A 98 -15.06 28.29 -15.12
CA ARG A 98 -14.77 28.85 -16.44
C ARG A 98 -15.70 28.32 -17.53
N PHE A 99 -16.56 27.36 -17.20
CA PHE A 99 -17.51 26.78 -18.16
C PHE A 99 -18.62 27.79 -18.50
N SER A 100 -18.99 27.83 -19.76
CA SER A 100 -20.21 28.49 -20.22
C SER A 100 -21.45 27.69 -19.78
N TYR A 101 -22.61 28.34 -19.77
CA TYR A 101 -23.88 27.64 -19.47
C TYR A 101 -24.13 26.45 -20.41
N GLN A 102 -23.78 26.57 -21.69
CA GLN A 102 -23.92 25.50 -22.67
C GLN A 102 -23.03 24.29 -22.34
N GLU A 103 -21.81 24.49 -21.89
CA GLU A 103 -20.89 23.43 -21.49
C GLU A 103 -21.36 22.73 -20.22
N ILE A 104 -21.92 23.47 -19.25
CA ILE A 104 -22.51 22.90 -18.05
C ILE A 104 -23.71 22.01 -18.39
N ASP A 105 -24.58 22.45 -19.30
CA ASP A 105 -25.74 21.69 -19.75
C ASP A 105 -25.33 20.43 -20.53
N GLN A 106 -24.28 20.48 -21.36
CA GLN A 106 -23.76 19.32 -22.09
C GLN A 106 -23.14 18.26 -21.17
N VAL A 107 -22.36 18.68 -20.18
CA VAL A 107 -21.70 17.77 -19.24
C VAL A 107 -22.69 17.24 -18.20
N GLY A 108 -23.64 18.04 -17.82
CA GLY A 108 -24.65 17.79 -16.80
C GLY A 108 -24.13 18.05 -15.37
N THR A 109 -24.89 18.77 -14.59
CA THR A 109 -24.53 19.17 -13.21
C THR A 109 -24.29 17.95 -12.32
N SER A 110 -25.09 16.88 -12.48
CA SER A 110 -24.93 15.64 -11.72
C SER A 110 -23.57 14.97 -11.97
N THR A 111 -23.09 15.00 -13.22
CA THR A 111 -21.76 14.47 -13.59
C THR A 111 -20.65 15.27 -12.94
N LEU A 112 -20.76 16.60 -12.94
CA LEU A 112 -19.77 17.48 -12.32
C LEU A 112 -19.67 17.27 -10.81
N ILE A 113 -20.82 17.13 -10.14
CA ILE A 113 -20.89 16.83 -8.70
C ILE A 113 -20.27 15.45 -8.42
N ASN A 114 -20.59 14.43 -9.23
CA ASN A 114 -20.03 13.09 -9.05
C ASN A 114 -18.51 13.07 -9.22
N ARG A 115 -17.97 13.78 -10.21
CA ARG A 115 -16.52 13.92 -10.40
C ARG A 115 -15.85 14.61 -9.22
N MET A 116 -16.48 15.66 -8.68
CA MET A 116 -15.93 16.43 -7.56
C MET A 116 -15.92 15.65 -6.24
N SER A 117 -16.89 14.76 -6.05
CA SER A 117 -17.02 13.94 -4.83
C SER A 117 -16.44 12.54 -5.02
N ASN A 118 -17.06 11.69 -5.82
CA ASN A 118 -16.72 10.28 -5.90
C ASN A 118 -15.40 10.00 -6.61
N ASP A 119 -15.18 10.60 -7.79
CA ASP A 119 -13.97 10.31 -8.58
C ASP A 119 -12.71 10.78 -7.85
N ILE A 120 -12.75 11.99 -7.26
CA ILE A 120 -11.62 12.49 -6.48
C ILE A 120 -11.39 11.67 -5.21
N ASN A 121 -12.46 11.22 -4.54
CA ASN A 121 -12.33 10.31 -3.40
C ASN A 121 -11.69 8.98 -3.79
N GLN A 122 -12.03 8.42 -4.95
CA GLN A 122 -11.38 7.21 -5.45
C GLN A 122 -9.89 7.43 -5.72
N VAL A 123 -9.51 8.55 -6.34
CA VAL A 123 -8.10 8.91 -6.55
C VAL A 123 -7.39 9.09 -5.21
N GLN A 124 -8.00 9.78 -4.25
CA GLN A 124 -7.46 9.97 -2.91
C GLN A 124 -7.22 8.63 -2.20
N ASN A 125 -8.17 7.70 -2.26
CA ASN A 125 -8.02 6.35 -1.71
C ASN A 125 -6.92 5.56 -2.43
N GLY A 126 -6.84 5.67 -3.76
CA GLY A 126 -5.79 5.07 -4.57
C GLY A 126 -4.39 5.56 -4.17
N VAL A 127 -4.22 6.87 -3.98
CA VAL A 127 -2.96 7.48 -3.50
C VAL A 127 -2.60 6.95 -2.11
N ASN A 128 -3.56 6.89 -1.18
CA ASN A 128 -3.34 6.36 0.17
C ASN A 128 -2.87 4.89 0.12
N MET A 129 -3.57 4.04 -0.63
CA MET A 129 -3.18 2.64 -0.79
C MET A 129 -1.80 2.49 -1.46
N PHE A 130 -1.51 3.29 -2.47
CA PHE A 130 -0.22 3.27 -3.16
C PHE A 130 0.93 3.59 -2.21
N LEU A 131 0.84 4.68 -1.45
CA LEU A 131 1.88 5.10 -0.51
C LEU A 131 2.07 4.10 0.64
N ARG A 132 1.00 3.41 1.04
CA ARG A 132 1.02 2.47 2.17
C ARG A 132 1.47 1.07 1.81
N LEU A 133 1.07 0.56 0.63
CA LEU A 133 1.24 -0.85 0.28
C LEU A 133 2.29 -1.09 -0.81
N PHE A 134 2.36 -0.22 -1.82
CA PHE A 134 3.14 -0.49 -3.02
C PHE A 134 4.65 -0.58 -2.75
N LEU A 135 5.20 0.31 -1.94
CA LEU A 135 6.63 0.31 -1.63
C LEU A 135 7.00 -0.72 -0.54
N ARG A 136 6.07 -1.02 0.38
CA ARG A 136 6.28 -2.03 1.41
C ARG A 136 6.44 -3.43 0.84
N SER A 137 5.57 -3.82 -0.11
CA SER A 137 5.53 -5.21 -0.60
C SER A 137 6.85 -5.69 -1.22
N PRO A 138 7.48 -4.99 -2.19
CA PRO A 138 8.78 -5.43 -2.70
C PRO A 138 9.87 -5.37 -1.63
N PHE A 139 9.87 -4.37 -0.76
CA PHE A 139 10.86 -4.26 0.31
C PHE A 139 10.82 -5.46 1.28
N VAL A 140 9.63 -5.88 1.71
CA VAL A 140 9.46 -7.05 2.58
C VAL A 140 9.89 -8.33 1.86
N VAL A 141 9.52 -8.52 0.59
CA VAL A 141 9.88 -9.72 -0.17
C VAL A 141 11.40 -9.84 -0.35
N PHE A 142 12.06 -8.76 -0.80
CA PHE A 142 13.52 -8.76 -0.96
C PHE A 142 14.25 -8.84 0.38
N GLY A 143 13.75 -8.16 1.41
CA GLY A 143 14.30 -8.22 2.76
C GLY A 143 14.19 -9.62 3.38
N ALA A 144 13.04 -10.27 3.24
CA ALA A 144 12.85 -11.64 3.71
C ALA A 144 13.73 -12.64 2.95
N MET A 145 13.87 -12.48 1.61
CA MET A 145 14.82 -13.27 0.83
C MET A 145 16.25 -13.11 1.34
N PHE A 146 16.71 -11.86 1.52
CA PHE A 146 18.06 -11.59 2.03
C PHE A 146 18.27 -12.23 3.40
N MET A 147 17.31 -12.07 4.31
CA MET A 147 17.37 -12.69 5.64
C MET A 147 17.38 -14.22 5.59
N ALA A 148 16.59 -14.84 4.71
CA ALA A 148 16.59 -16.30 4.54
C ALA A 148 17.97 -16.82 4.12
N PHE A 149 18.67 -16.12 3.23
CA PHE A 149 20.04 -16.48 2.83
C PHE A 149 21.08 -16.37 3.96
N THR A 150 20.86 -15.51 4.95
CA THR A 150 21.76 -15.39 6.11
C THR A 150 21.54 -16.49 7.14
N VAL A 151 20.34 -17.07 7.21
CA VAL A 151 19.99 -18.10 8.19
C VAL A 151 20.32 -19.52 7.67
N ASP A 152 19.80 -19.90 6.52
CA ASP A 152 20.06 -21.20 5.88
C ASP A 152 19.94 -21.09 4.35
N HIS A 153 21.06 -21.39 3.67
CA HIS A 153 21.15 -21.30 2.22
C HIS A 153 20.23 -22.31 1.50
N LYS A 154 20.02 -23.50 2.07
CA LYS A 154 19.14 -24.53 1.47
C LYS A 154 17.66 -24.12 1.60
N ALA A 155 17.27 -23.63 2.78
CA ALA A 155 15.92 -23.12 2.99
C ALA A 155 15.65 -21.88 2.13
N ALA A 156 16.63 -20.99 1.95
CA ALA A 156 16.50 -19.80 1.11
C ALA A 156 16.22 -20.15 -0.36
N VAL A 157 16.89 -21.15 -0.93
CA VAL A 157 16.64 -21.62 -2.32
C VAL A 157 15.20 -22.11 -2.48
N SER A 158 14.70 -22.93 -1.54
CA SER A 158 13.30 -23.39 -1.54
C SER A 158 12.32 -22.22 -1.45
N PHE A 159 12.65 -21.20 -0.65
CA PHE A 159 11.83 -20.00 -0.48
C PHE A 159 11.76 -19.16 -1.77
N VAL A 160 12.88 -18.96 -2.46
CA VAL A 160 12.93 -18.29 -3.77
C VAL A 160 12.07 -19.01 -4.80
N PHE A 161 12.19 -20.35 -4.87
CA PHE A 161 11.39 -21.16 -5.78
C PHE A 161 9.88 -21.01 -5.48
N THR A 162 9.50 -21.07 -4.22
CA THR A 162 8.09 -20.92 -3.78
C THR A 162 7.53 -19.53 -4.13
N ILE A 163 8.29 -18.45 -3.87
CA ILE A 163 7.86 -17.08 -4.23
C ILE A 163 7.70 -16.94 -5.74
N THR A 164 8.64 -17.47 -6.52
CA THR A 164 8.59 -17.41 -7.98
C THR A 164 7.37 -18.18 -8.50
N ALA A 165 7.12 -19.39 -8.00
CA ALA A 165 5.95 -20.16 -8.35
C ALA A 165 4.64 -19.44 -8.01
N LEU A 166 4.56 -18.84 -6.80
CA LEU A 166 3.41 -18.04 -6.38
C LEU A 166 3.19 -16.84 -7.29
N ALA A 167 4.25 -16.12 -7.64
CA ALA A 167 4.17 -14.96 -8.54
C ALA A 167 3.63 -15.34 -9.93
N VAL A 168 4.06 -16.51 -10.47
CA VAL A 168 3.55 -17.04 -11.73
C VAL A 168 2.07 -17.39 -11.63
N VAL A 169 1.66 -18.09 -10.57
CA VAL A 169 0.26 -18.47 -10.35
C VAL A 169 -0.64 -17.24 -10.22
N VAL A 170 -0.23 -16.26 -9.38
CA VAL A 170 -0.97 -15.00 -9.22
C VAL A 170 -1.03 -14.22 -10.54
N GLY A 171 0.08 -14.16 -11.28
CA GLY A 171 0.13 -13.53 -12.60
C GLY A 171 -0.84 -14.16 -13.60
N LEU A 172 -0.91 -15.49 -13.64
CA LEU A 172 -1.86 -16.24 -14.48
C LEU A 172 -3.31 -15.96 -14.08
N ILE A 173 -3.61 -15.98 -12.78
CA ILE A 173 -4.96 -15.66 -12.28
C ILE A 173 -5.36 -14.25 -12.70
N LEU A 174 -4.49 -13.27 -12.51
CA LEU A 174 -4.77 -11.88 -12.90
C LEU A 174 -4.98 -11.76 -14.41
N TRP A 175 -4.15 -12.44 -15.21
CA TRP A 175 -4.27 -12.41 -16.67
C TRP A 175 -5.60 -12.99 -17.16
N ILE A 176 -6.10 -14.05 -16.54
CA ILE A 176 -7.39 -14.66 -16.86
C ILE A 176 -8.56 -13.83 -16.31
N THR A 177 -8.44 -13.30 -15.11
CA THR A 177 -9.55 -12.63 -14.39
C THR A 177 -9.79 -11.20 -14.88
N MET A 178 -8.73 -10.46 -15.24
CA MET A 178 -8.84 -9.07 -15.70
C MET A 178 -9.80 -8.87 -16.89
N PRO A 179 -9.76 -9.68 -17.99
CA PRO A 179 -10.71 -9.53 -19.09
C PRO A 179 -12.15 -9.91 -18.71
N MET A 180 -12.32 -10.85 -17.76
CA MET A 180 -13.65 -11.23 -17.25
C MET A 180 -14.28 -10.07 -16.46
N TYR A 181 -13.51 -9.40 -15.60
CA TYR A 181 -13.97 -8.21 -14.87
C TYR A 181 -14.43 -7.09 -15.81
N LYS A 182 -13.68 -6.83 -16.89
CA LYS A 182 -14.06 -5.83 -17.89
C LYS A 182 -15.36 -6.18 -18.63
N LYS A 183 -15.62 -7.46 -18.87
CA LYS A 183 -16.88 -7.93 -19.51
C LYS A 183 -18.07 -7.75 -18.57
N VAL A 184 -17.94 -8.14 -17.31
CA VAL A 184 -18.99 -7.98 -16.29
C VAL A 184 -19.34 -6.50 -16.10
N GLN A 185 -18.34 -5.64 -15.99
CA GLN A 185 -18.56 -4.20 -15.82
C GLN A 185 -19.30 -3.57 -17.00
N LYS A 186 -18.97 -3.97 -18.24
CA LYS A 186 -19.73 -3.53 -19.44
C LYS A 186 -21.19 -4.01 -19.43
N GLN A 187 -21.47 -5.21 -18.93
CA GLN A 187 -22.84 -5.72 -18.84
C GLN A 187 -23.65 -4.99 -17.75
N VAL A 188 -23.05 -4.70 -16.61
CA VAL A 188 -23.68 -3.90 -15.54
C VAL A 188 -24.00 -2.50 -16.04
N ASP A 189 -23.07 -1.84 -16.75
CA ASP A 189 -23.32 -0.54 -17.38
C ASP A 189 -24.44 -0.58 -18.42
N GLY A 190 -24.56 -1.70 -19.16
CA GLY A 190 -25.63 -1.94 -20.12
C GLY A 190 -27.01 -2.04 -19.45
N VAL A 191 -27.11 -2.78 -18.35
CA VAL A 191 -28.37 -2.93 -17.58
C VAL A 191 -28.78 -1.59 -16.98
N LEU A 192 -27.86 -0.82 -16.42
CA LEU A 192 -28.12 0.52 -15.88
C LEU A 192 -28.59 1.53 -16.94
N LYS A 193 -28.14 1.37 -18.18
CA LYS A 193 -28.62 2.21 -19.30
C LYS A 193 -30.01 1.83 -19.80
N SER A 194 -30.40 0.56 -19.68
CA SER A 194 -31.72 0.11 -20.15
C SER A 194 -32.84 0.34 -19.11
N THR A 195 -32.47 0.70 -17.89
CA THR A 195 -33.41 0.98 -16.78
C THR A 195 -33.70 2.49 -16.63
N ARG A 196 -33.14 3.32 -17.48
CA ARG A 196 -33.31 4.79 -17.52
C ARG A 196 -34.01 5.23 -18.79
#